data_2f2d86875bfe737e51e3b19226a1da29
#
_entry.id   2f2d86875bfe737e51e3b19226a1da29
#
_cell.length_a   1.000
_cell.length_b   1.000
_cell.length_c   1.000
_cell.angle_alpha   90.00
_cell.angle_beta   90.00
_cell.angle_gamma   90.00
#
_symmetry.space_group_name_H-M   'P 1'
#
loop_
_entity.id
_entity.type
_entity.pdbx_description
1 polymer ?
#
loop_
_entity_poly.entity_id
_entity_poly.type
_entity_poly.pdbx_seq_one_letter_code
_entity_poly.pdbx_strand_id
1 'polypeptide(L)'
;MKYVKEILNNLNILNEILDEIGTSRLLLNNDFSVDEMSMEDWLKINVKQNGRNRIPLSFTFTMTGLEISLDRIGEAIDWNNEQLERSGRMIKTVLKNLLVSHILVEHYGSSRTQISLFGQDGTCTNNFKYREGFFLKGKREDKLYFPIYSLGNNEII
;
A
#
# COMPACT_ATOMS: atom_id res chain seq x y z
N MET A 1 -15.68 -16.86 7.46
CA MET A 1 -16.23 -15.51 7.72
C MET A 1 -16.69 -14.89 6.41
N LYS A 2 -17.88 -14.36 6.38
CA LYS A 2 -18.43 -13.71 5.19
C LYS A 2 -18.40 -12.19 5.37
N TYR A 3 -17.58 -11.52 4.57
CA TYR A 3 -17.48 -10.06 4.61
C TYR A 3 -18.69 -9.38 3.96
N VAL A 4 -19.03 -8.18 4.42
CA VAL A 4 -20.09 -7.38 3.83
C VAL A 4 -19.75 -6.97 2.39
N LYS A 5 -20.79 -6.66 1.61
CA LYS A 5 -20.68 -6.37 0.18
C LYS A 5 -19.69 -5.23 -0.13
N GLU A 6 -19.73 -4.17 0.66
CA GLU A 6 -18.85 -3.00 0.50
C GLU A 6 -17.37 -3.38 0.59
N ILE A 7 -17.03 -4.23 1.55
CA ILE A 7 -15.65 -4.73 1.73
C ILE A 7 -15.25 -5.60 0.54
N LEU A 8 -16.13 -6.51 0.10
CA LEU A 8 -15.83 -7.38 -1.05
C LEU A 8 -15.65 -6.57 -2.34
N ASN A 9 -16.46 -5.54 -2.56
CA ASN A 9 -16.32 -4.66 -3.72
C ASN A 9 -14.96 -3.95 -3.74
N ASN A 10 -14.54 -3.40 -2.60
CA ASN A 10 -13.28 -2.68 -2.49
C ASN A 10 -12.07 -3.63 -2.53
N LEU A 11 -12.18 -4.80 -1.92
CA LEU A 11 -11.16 -5.85 -2.01
C LEU A 11 -10.93 -6.29 -3.47
N ASN A 12 -11.98 -6.33 -4.26
CA ASN A 12 -11.89 -6.73 -5.66
C ASN A 12 -11.02 -5.79 -6.49
N ILE A 13 -10.97 -4.50 -6.15
CA ILE A 13 -10.08 -3.52 -6.81
C ILE A 13 -8.62 -3.96 -6.69
N LEU A 14 -8.17 -4.34 -5.51
CA LEU A 14 -6.83 -4.84 -5.31
C LEU A 14 -6.60 -6.21 -5.96
N ASN A 15 -7.60 -7.08 -5.91
CA ASN A 15 -7.50 -8.39 -6.56
C ASN A 15 -7.34 -8.27 -8.08
N GLU A 16 -8.01 -7.32 -8.73
CA GLU A 16 -7.82 -7.04 -10.15
C GLU A 16 -6.40 -6.60 -10.46
N ILE A 17 -5.79 -5.78 -9.61
CA ILE A 17 -4.40 -5.35 -9.76
C ILE A 17 -3.44 -6.53 -9.60
N LEU A 18 -3.67 -7.39 -8.63
CA LEU A 18 -2.87 -8.59 -8.43
C LEU A 18 -2.97 -9.55 -9.64
N ASP A 19 -4.16 -9.68 -10.21
CA ASP A 19 -4.36 -10.46 -11.43
C ASP A 19 -3.57 -9.85 -12.62
N GLU A 20 -3.56 -8.54 -12.77
CA GLU A 20 -2.74 -7.85 -13.79
C GLU A 20 -1.24 -8.05 -13.60
N ILE A 21 -0.78 -8.09 -12.37
CA ILE A 21 0.63 -8.34 -12.03
C ILE A 21 0.99 -9.83 -12.22
N GLY A 22 -0.01 -10.70 -12.28
CA GLY A 22 0.19 -12.14 -12.46
C GLY A 22 0.40 -12.90 -11.15
N THR A 23 -0.13 -12.38 -10.05
CA THR A 23 -0.02 -13.00 -8.72
C THR A 23 -1.39 -13.38 -8.16
N SER A 24 -1.42 -14.09 -7.06
CA SER A 24 -2.64 -14.57 -6.43
C SER A 24 -3.39 -13.45 -5.71
N ARG A 25 -4.70 -13.62 -5.57
CA ARG A 25 -5.56 -12.68 -4.83
C ARG A 25 -5.11 -12.54 -3.38
N LEU A 26 -5.41 -11.37 -2.78
CA LEU A 26 -4.92 -11.01 -1.44
C LEU A 26 -5.19 -12.07 -0.37
N LEU A 27 -6.42 -12.59 -0.29
CA LEU A 27 -6.78 -13.58 0.72
C LEU A 27 -6.14 -14.96 0.49
N LEU A 28 -5.67 -15.24 -0.70
CA LEU A 28 -5.03 -16.50 -1.10
C LEU A 28 -3.52 -16.37 -1.26
N ASN A 29 -2.98 -15.16 -1.13
CA ASN A 29 -1.58 -14.86 -1.38
C ASN A 29 -0.72 -15.12 -0.15
N ASN A 30 0.41 -15.79 -0.34
CA ASN A 30 1.35 -16.08 0.74
C ASN A 30 2.13 -14.84 1.25
N ASP A 31 2.11 -13.73 0.50
CA ASP A 31 2.79 -12.49 0.88
C ASP A 31 1.95 -11.60 1.79
N PHE A 32 0.69 -11.96 2.04
CA PHE A 32 -0.24 -11.19 2.87
C PHE A 32 -0.78 -12.03 4.02
N SER A 33 -1.15 -11.36 5.10
CA SER A 33 -1.83 -11.96 6.25
C SER A 33 -3.03 -11.12 6.68
N VAL A 34 -4.13 -11.80 7.00
CA VAL A 34 -5.30 -11.14 7.57
C VAL A 34 -5.05 -10.88 9.06
N ASP A 35 -5.33 -9.65 9.50
CA ASP A 35 -5.24 -9.29 10.92
C ASP A 35 -6.28 -10.08 11.73
N GLU A 36 -5.88 -10.58 12.91
CA GLU A 36 -6.74 -11.36 13.80
C GLU A 36 -7.96 -10.58 14.30
N MET A 37 -7.89 -9.26 14.31
CA MET A 37 -8.98 -8.39 14.71
C MET A 37 -10.02 -8.17 13.60
N SER A 38 -9.80 -8.68 12.39
CA SER A 38 -10.72 -8.52 11.27
C SER A 38 -12.10 -9.12 11.58
N MET A 39 -13.16 -8.41 11.15
CA MET A 39 -14.57 -8.77 11.33
C MET A 39 -15.30 -8.65 9.99
N GLU A 40 -16.59 -8.99 9.95
CA GLU A 40 -17.38 -8.94 8.72
C GLU A 40 -17.42 -7.56 8.05
N ASP A 41 -17.37 -6.48 8.83
CA ASP A 41 -17.43 -5.09 8.40
C ASP A 41 -16.10 -4.34 8.50
N TRP A 42 -15.02 -5.04 8.80
CA TRP A 42 -13.69 -4.47 8.93
C TRP A 42 -12.63 -5.53 8.61
N LEU A 43 -11.88 -5.33 7.55
CA LEU A 43 -10.85 -6.28 7.09
C LEU A 43 -9.51 -5.55 6.97
N LYS A 44 -8.54 -5.99 7.76
CA LYS A 44 -7.17 -5.51 7.64
C LYS A 44 -6.26 -6.60 7.09
N ILE A 45 -5.53 -6.26 6.05
CA ILE A 45 -4.56 -7.15 5.39
C ILE A 45 -3.18 -6.52 5.49
N ASN A 46 -2.24 -7.25 6.04
CA ASN A 46 -0.86 -6.82 6.22
C ASN A 46 0.07 -7.51 5.23
N VAL A 47 1.04 -6.77 4.69
CA VAL A 47 2.14 -7.37 3.94
C VAL A 47 3.06 -8.09 4.91
N LYS A 48 3.36 -9.36 4.65
CA LYS A 48 4.28 -10.15 5.47
C LYS A 48 5.73 -9.69 5.27
N GLN A 49 6.44 -9.56 6.38
CA GLN A 49 7.85 -9.21 6.40
C GLN A 49 8.71 -10.48 6.39
N ASN A 50 8.78 -11.15 5.25
CA ASN A 50 9.43 -12.46 5.10
C ASN A 50 10.92 -12.38 4.76
N GLY A 51 11.71 -11.68 5.56
CA GLY A 51 13.16 -11.55 5.34
C GLY A 51 13.57 -10.67 4.16
N ARG A 52 12.62 -10.13 3.41
CA ARG A 52 12.85 -9.13 2.36
C ARG A 52 12.72 -7.73 2.97
N ASN A 53 13.44 -6.76 2.41
CA ASN A 53 13.34 -5.37 2.82
C ASN A 53 12.07 -4.74 2.20
N ARG A 54 10.91 -5.11 2.72
CA ARG A 54 9.59 -4.63 2.31
C ARG A 54 9.12 -3.54 3.26
N ILE A 55 8.43 -2.54 2.70
CA ILE A 55 7.80 -1.52 3.53
C ILE A 55 6.71 -2.14 4.40
N PRO A 56 6.62 -1.77 5.68
CA PRO A 56 5.44 -2.06 6.47
C PRO A 56 4.21 -1.42 5.81
N LEU A 57 3.35 -2.25 5.24
CA LEU A 57 2.19 -1.84 4.46
C LEU A 57 0.98 -2.63 4.91
N SER A 58 -0.13 -1.95 5.12
CA SER A 58 -1.41 -2.60 5.37
C SER A 58 -2.54 -1.91 4.63
N PHE A 59 -3.52 -2.71 4.25
CA PHE A 59 -4.79 -2.28 3.65
C PHE A 59 -5.90 -2.53 4.65
N THR A 60 -6.67 -1.52 4.97
CA THR A 60 -7.83 -1.64 5.84
C THR A 60 -9.08 -1.31 5.04
N PHE A 61 -9.91 -2.34 4.81
CA PHE A 61 -11.19 -2.22 4.13
C PHE A 61 -12.27 -2.03 5.18
N THR A 62 -13.03 -0.95 5.05
CA THR A 62 -14.16 -0.65 5.91
C THR A 62 -15.44 -0.55 5.09
N MET A 63 -16.57 -0.36 5.74
CA MET A 63 -17.83 -0.14 5.03
C MET A 63 -17.85 1.17 4.24
N THR A 64 -16.98 2.12 4.59
CA THR A 64 -16.92 3.45 3.98
C THR A 64 -15.81 3.63 2.95
N GLY A 65 -14.85 2.73 2.91
CA GLY A 65 -13.76 2.85 1.95
C GLY A 65 -12.54 1.98 2.23
N LEU A 66 -11.39 2.45 1.75
CA LEU A 66 -10.09 1.80 1.87
C LEU A 66 -9.08 2.77 2.49
N GLU A 67 -8.45 2.33 3.56
CA GLU A 67 -7.33 3.03 4.21
C GLU A 67 -6.04 2.25 3.98
N ILE A 68 -4.95 2.96 3.72
CA ILE A 68 -3.63 2.36 3.51
C ILE A 68 -2.65 2.96 4.51
N SER A 69 -1.98 2.10 5.27
CA SER A 69 -0.89 2.51 6.16
C SER A 69 0.45 2.16 5.53
N LEU A 70 1.36 3.13 5.52
CA LEU A 70 2.70 3.01 4.95
C LEU A 70 3.74 3.34 6.01
N ASP A 71 4.65 2.40 6.27
CA ASP A 71 5.70 2.55 7.26
C ASP A 71 5.09 2.94 8.62
N ARG A 72 5.51 4.05 9.24
CA ARG A 72 4.93 4.54 10.49
C ARG A 72 3.71 5.46 10.31
N ILE A 73 3.30 5.73 9.08
CA ILE A 73 2.18 6.61 8.80
C ILE A 73 0.89 5.78 8.71
N GLY A 74 0.06 5.86 9.76
CA GLY A 74 -1.30 5.31 9.71
C GLY A 74 -2.19 6.19 8.83
N GLU A 75 -3.12 5.56 8.11
CA GLU A 75 -4.02 6.27 7.17
C GLU A 75 -3.27 7.19 6.20
N ALA A 76 -2.12 6.72 5.70
CA ALA A 76 -1.32 7.47 4.74
C ALA A 76 -2.10 7.81 3.48
N ILE A 77 -2.97 6.91 3.05
CA ILE A 77 -3.91 7.10 1.94
C ILE A 77 -5.28 6.65 2.44
N ASP A 78 -6.28 7.46 2.19
CA ASP A 78 -7.66 7.18 2.58
C ASP A 78 -8.60 7.56 1.43
N TRP A 79 -9.33 6.59 0.91
CA TRP A 79 -10.33 6.78 -0.14
C TRP A 79 -11.68 6.26 0.33
N ASN A 80 -12.70 7.11 0.23
CA ASN A 80 -14.08 6.67 0.47
C ASN A 80 -14.65 5.92 -0.74
N ASN A 81 -15.80 5.27 -0.56
CA ASN A 81 -16.44 4.48 -1.62
C ASN A 81 -16.77 5.31 -2.87
N GLU A 82 -17.14 6.57 -2.71
CA GLU A 82 -17.40 7.46 -3.83
C GLU A 82 -16.15 7.73 -4.66
N GLN A 83 -15.02 7.98 -4.01
CA GLN A 83 -13.72 8.18 -4.68
C GLN A 83 -13.28 6.90 -5.39
N LEU A 84 -13.43 5.75 -4.75
CA LEU A 84 -13.11 4.43 -5.33
C LEU A 84 -13.92 4.16 -6.59
N GLU A 85 -15.18 4.55 -6.61
CA GLU A 85 -16.05 4.40 -7.78
C GLU A 85 -15.72 5.40 -8.90
N ARG A 86 -15.57 6.69 -8.57
CA ARG A 86 -15.36 7.75 -9.56
C ARG A 86 -13.95 7.78 -10.13
N SER A 87 -12.96 7.52 -9.31
CA SER A 87 -11.54 7.65 -9.66
C SER A 87 -10.83 6.30 -9.79
N GLY A 88 -11.56 5.24 -10.07
CA GLY A 88 -11.05 3.87 -10.04
C GLY A 88 -9.80 3.63 -10.85
N ARG A 89 -9.68 4.23 -12.05
CA ARG A 89 -8.48 4.10 -12.89
C ARG A 89 -7.24 4.73 -12.24
N MET A 90 -7.36 5.94 -11.70
CA MET A 90 -6.27 6.63 -11.01
C MET A 90 -5.86 5.86 -9.75
N ILE A 91 -6.84 5.42 -8.98
CA ILE A 91 -6.63 4.65 -7.76
C ILE A 91 -5.91 3.33 -8.06
N LYS A 92 -6.32 2.59 -9.08
CA LYS A 92 -5.64 1.37 -9.51
C LYS A 92 -4.18 1.63 -9.90
N THR A 93 -3.89 2.74 -10.57
CA THR A 93 -2.52 3.13 -10.92
C THR A 93 -1.67 3.36 -9.68
N VAL A 94 -2.18 4.10 -8.70
CA VAL A 94 -1.47 4.35 -7.43
C VAL A 94 -1.23 3.04 -6.68
N LEU A 95 -2.23 2.18 -6.57
CA LEU A 95 -2.12 0.89 -5.88
C LEU A 95 -1.13 -0.04 -6.57
N LYS A 96 -1.15 -0.08 -7.90
CA LYS A 96 -0.17 -0.87 -8.67
C LYS A 96 1.24 -0.36 -8.41
N ASN A 97 1.44 0.96 -8.45
CA ASN A 97 2.74 1.55 -8.16
C ASN A 97 3.23 1.23 -6.75
N LEU A 98 2.35 1.23 -5.74
CA LEU A 98 2.70 0.82 -4.38
C LEU A 98 3.23 -0.62 -4.33
N LEU A 99 2.66 -1.52 -5.11
CA LEU A 99 3.02 -2.94 -5.08
C LEU A 99 4.30 -3.27 -5.89
N VAL A 100 4.62 -2.49 -6.92
CA VAL A 100 5.69 -2.83 -7.87
C VAL A 100 6.87 -1.86 -7.87
N SER A 101 6.83 -0.79 -7.10
CA SER A 101 7.88 0.23 -7.05
C SER A 101 8.87 0.00 -5.93
N HIS A 102 10.08 0.49 -6.10
CA HIS A 102 10.98 0.78 -4.99
C HIS A 102 10.40 1.96 -4.22
N ILE A 103 10.45 1.92 -2.91
CA ILE A 103 9.86 2.95 -2.05
C ILE A 103 10.94 3.56 -1.18
N LEU A 104 11.17 4.85 -1.36
CA LEU A 104 12.09 5.61 -0.52
C LEU A 104 11.29 6.35 0.54
N VAL A 105 11.59 6.08 1.80
CA VAL A 105 11.01 6.79 2.93
C VAL A 105 12.06 7.68 3.56
N GLU A 106 11.78 8.96 3.61
CA GLU A 106 12.65 9.98 4.18
C GLU A 106 11.99 10.58 5.42
N HIS A 107 12.56 10.31 6.60
CA HIS A 107 12.10 10.89 7.86
C HIS A 107 12.98 12.07 8.24
N TYR A 108 12.36 13.20 8.54
CA TYR A 108 13.02 14.40 9.04
C TYR A 108 12.59 14.63 10.49
N GLY A 109 13.29 14.00 11.42
CA GLY A 109 12.86 13.94 12.81
C GLY A 109 11.55 13.17 12.99
N SER A 110 10.73 13.55 13.95
CA SER A 110 9.43 12.92 14.21
C SER A 110 8.25 13.60 13.48
N SER A 111 8.50 14.78 12.86
CA SER A 111 7.41 15.65 12.40
C SER A 111 7.15 15.60 10.90
N ARG A 112 8.10 15.13 10.10
CA ARG A 112 7.97 15.13 8.65
C ARG A 112 8.41 13.80 8.05
N THR A 113 7.60 13.28 7.15
CA THR A 113 7.91 12.08 6.37
C THR A 113 7.59 12.33 4.90
N GLN A 114 8.48 11.92 4.03
CA GLN A 114 8.27 11.93 2.58
C GLN A 114 8.43 10.51 2.06
N ILE A 115 7.46 10.05 1.28
CA ILE A 115 7.45 8.72 0.67
C ILE A 115 7.42 8.90 -0.84
N SER A 116 8.42 8.33 -1.51
CA SER A 116 8.54 8.41 -2.97
C SER A 116 8.53 7.01 -3.58
N LEU A 117 7.73 6.82 -4.63
CA LEU A 117 7.65 5.59 -5.39
C LEU A 117 8.47 5.73 -6.66
N PHE A 118 9.37 4.78 -6.90
CA PHE A 118 10.21 4.76 -8.10
C PHE A 118 9.93 3.52 -8.94
N GLY A 119 9.60 3.74 -10.21
CA GLY A 119 9.45 2.68 -11.19
C GLY A 119 10.79 2.00 -11.52
N GLN A 120 10.74 0.95 -12.33
CA GLN A 120 11.93 0.19 -12.75
C GLN A 120 12.95 1.03 -13.50
N ASP A 121 12.50 2.03 -14.23
CA ASP A 121 13.35 2.98 -14.97
C ASP A 121 13.99 4.06 -14.08
N GLY A 122 13.72 4.04 -12.76
CA GLY A 122 14.19 5.03 -11.80
C GLY A 122 13.34 6.31 -11.76
N THR A 123 12.26 6.39 -12.54
CA THR A 123 11.38 7.57 -12.54
C THR A 123 10.50 7.59 -11.29
N CYS A 124 10.43 8.72 -10.61
CA CYS A 124 9.50 8.91 -9.49
C CYS A 124 8.07 9.05 -10.03
N THR A 125 7.21 8.09 -9.69
CA THR A 125 5.82 8.07 -10.16
C THR A 125 4.87 8.76 -9.19
N ASN A 126 5.15 8.67 -7.90
CA ASN A 126 4.32 9.23 -6.84
C ASN A 126 5.19 9.76 -5.71
N ASN A 127 4.73 10.82 -5.07
CA ASN A 127 5.40 11.41 -3.92
C ASN A 127 4.35 11.84 -2.90
N PHE A 128 4.47 11.34 -1.67
CA PHE A 128 3.55 11.64 -0.57
C PHE A 128 4.32 12.35 0.53
N LYS A 129 3.78 13.46 1.03
CA LYS A 129 4.38 14.25 2.09
C LYS A 129 3.45 14.32 3.28
N TYR A 130 3.97 14.00 4.45
CA TYR A 130 3.24 14.03 5.71
C TYR A 130 3.96 14.93 6.70
N ARG A 131 3.20 15.75 7.41
CA ARG A 131 3.72 16.61 8.43
C ARG A 131 2.82 16.51 9.66
N GLU A 132 3.39 16.14 10.80
CA GLU A 132 2.69 16.04 12.07
C GLU A 132 3.37 16.96 13.09
N GLY A 133 2.56 17.82 13.75
CA GLY A 133 3.00 18.64 14.88
C GLY A 133 3.97 19.75 14.55
N PHE A 134 4.66 20.23 15.57
CA PHE A 134 5.65 21.29 15.45
C PHE A 134 6.95 20.75 14.88
N PHE A 135 7.66 21.60 14.14
CA PHE A 135 8.95 21.30 13.55
C PHE A 135 10.00 21.08 14.66
N LEU A 136 10.24 19.81 14.98
CA LEU A 136 11.37 19.43 15.82
C LEU A 136 12.57 19.17 14.89
N LYS A 137 13.66 19.89 15.12
CA LYS A 137 14.93 19.59 14.45
C LYS A 137 15.31 18.15 14.78
N GLY A 138 15.26 17.29 13.80
CA GLY A 138 15.63 15.90 13.93
C GLY A 138 16.63 15.49 12.85
N LYS A 139 17.32 14.39 13.10
CA LYS A 139 18.21 13.79 12.14
C LYS A 139 17.40 13.21 10.98
N ARG A 140 17.85 13.43 9.75
CA ARG A 140 17.28 12.79 8.56
C ARG A 140 17.64 11.30 8.59
N GLU A 141 16.63 10.46 8.40
CA GLU A 141 16.78 9.02 8.22
C GLU A 141 16.10 8.62 6.92
N ASP A 142 16.85 7.97 6.04
CA ASP A 142 16.36 7.48 4.78
C ASP A 142 16.33 5.96 4.79
N LYS A 143 15.27 5.35 4.25
CA LYS A 143 15.18 3.92 4.07
C LYS A 143 14.62 3.61 2.70
N LEU A 144 15.32 2.77 1.94
CA LEU A 144 14.88 2.27 0.66
C LEU A 144 14.33 0.86 0.81
N TYR A 145 13.08 0.67 0.40
CA TYR A 145 12.43 -0.63 0.36
C TYR A 145 12.37 -1.18 -1.04
N PHE A 146 12.52 -2.49 -1.16
CA PHE A 146 12.34 -3.19 -2.42
C PHE A 146 10.86 -3.35 -2.76
N PRO A 147 10.52 -3.51 -4.06
CA PRO A 147 9.14 -3.79 -4.48
C PRO A 147 8.59 -5.04 -3.80
N ILE A 148 7.31 -5.02 -3.48
CA ILE A 148 6.59 -6.20 -2.99
C ILE A 148 6.53 -7.24 -4.11
N TYR A 149 6.24 -6.79 -5.34
CA TYR A 149 6.28 -7.59 -6.54
C TYR A 149 7.22 -6.95 -7.56
N SER A 150 8.11 -7.75 -8.12
CA SER A 150 9.01 -7.31 -9.19
C SER A 150 8.35 -7.52 -10.53
N LEU A 151 8.03 -6.42 -11.24
CA LEU A 151 7.66 -6.48 -12.64
C LEU A 151 8.92 -6.77 -13.45
N GLY A 152 8.83 -7.67 -14.42
CA GLY A 152 9.93 -7.93 -15.32
C GLY A 152 10.84 -9.11 -14.96
N ASN A 153 10.65 -9.77 -13.82
CA ASN A 153 11.31 -11.05 -13.55
C ASN A 153 10.96 -12.09 -14.60
N ASN A 154 9.81 -11.96 -15.23
CA ASN A 154 9.37 -12.82 -16.33
C ASN A 154 9.92 -12.39 -17.68
N GLU A 155 10.47 -11.19 -17.80
CA GLU A 155 11.04 -10.64 -19.04
C GLU A 155 12.53 -10.92 -19.18
N ILE A 156 13.18 -11.25 -18.09
CA ILE A 156 14.64 -11.50 -18.01
C ILE A 156 14.97 -12.98 -18.23
N ILE A 157 13.97 -13.78 -18.24
CA ILE A 157 14.14 -15.22 -18.47
C ILE A 157 14.14 -15.52 -20.01
#